data_17256e9241d255d17e602b964f6b3f11
#
_entry.id   17256e9241d255d17e602b964f6b3f11
#
_cell.length_a   1.000
_cell.length_b   1.000
_cell.length_c   1.000
_cell.angle_alpha   90.00
_cell.angle_beta   90.00
_cell.angle_gamma   90.00
#
_symmetry.space_group_name_H-M   'P 1'
#
loop_
_entity.id
_entity.type
_entity.pdbx_description
1 polymer ?
#
loop_
_entity_poly.entity_id
_entity_poly.type
_entity_poly.pdbx_seq_one_letter_code
_entity_poly.pdbx_strand_id
1 'polypeptide(L)'
;DSIEYFQYLDGTRQASVQKWLEQNSDVVLCGHWGDVWLDSFNLANDTKEDFLNYYNKKIKKKGSDWLLENIAKKYIKNPHGYIKDTFLHQLKSYENLEDENFRLKAYKTDQWSFRWTLASIRMHQAGSFPVLPFYDSRLGDFFSKIPEEWLRSRKFQIDYLKKFYPELAKIIWQDKGSNLYMFKYWNKKMLLYRIFSKLIRTVKNSNTITRNWEVFYLNEEGFKKLKNDLLGNKKLTEIIPQEKVESLLIEFRQNPSGKNGYTISM
;
A
#
# COMPACT_ATOMS: atom_id res chain seq x y z
N ASP A 1 8.44 -18.50 4.59
CA ASP A 1 9.39 -17.69 5.37
C ASP A 1 9.72 -16.37 4.65
N SER A 2 10.09 -16.35 3.36
CA SER A 2 10.40 -15.12 2.63
C SER A 2 9.19 -14.18 2.49
N ILE A 3 7.98 -14.70 2.48
CA ILE A 3 6.74 -13.92 2.41
C ILE A 3 6.46 -13.18 3.72
N GLU A 4 6.84 -13.75 4.85
CA GLU A 4 6.67 -13.13 6.16
C GLU A 4 7.64 -11.98 6.40
N TYR A 5 8.85 -12.06 5.87
CA TYR A 5 9.81 -10.95 5.91
C TYR A 5 9.29 -9.68 5.22
N PHE A 6 8.55 -9.84 4.15
CA PHE A 6 7.97 -8.71 3.43
C PHE A 6 6.96 -7.90 4.26
N GLN A 7 6.37 -8.54 5.27
CA GLN A 7 5.36 -7.96 6.16
C GLN A 7 5.89 -7.61 7.56
N TYR A 8 7.17 -7.74 7.80
CA TYR A 8 7.74 -7.63 9.14
C TYR A 8 7.29 -6.38 9.89
N LEU A 9 7.37 -5.22 9.26
CA LEU A 9 7.00 -3.96 9.92
C LEU A 9 5.48 -3.75 10.05
N ASP A 10 4.67 -4.25 9.11
CA ASP A 10 3.22 -4.22 9.22
C ASP A 10 2.71 -5.26 10.22
N GLY A 11 3.33 -6.42 10.27
CA GLY A 11 2.99 -7.50 11.20
C GLY A 11 3.14 -7.13 12.68
N THR A 12 4.09 -6.27 13.03
CA THR A 12 4.30 -5.85 14.44
C THR A 12 3.09 -5.14 15.03
N ARG A 13 2.37 -4.33 14.26
CA ARG A 13 1.14 -3.67 14.73
C ARG A 13 -0.01 -4.66 14.93
N GLN A 14 -0.13 -5.62 14.04
CA GLN A 14 -1.13 -6.69 14.15
C GLN A 14 -0.79 -7.59 15.34
N ALA A 15 0.49 -7.94 15.52
CA ALA A 15 0.96 -8.71 16.66
C ALA A 15 0.68 -8.01 18.00
N SER A 16 0.69 -6.68 18.07
CA SER A 16 0.41 -5.94 19.32
C SER A 16 -1.01 -6.14 19.84
N VAL A 17 -1.96 -6.51 18.99
CA VAL A 17 -3.36 -6.77 19.38
C VAL A 17 -3.68 -8.26 19.49
N GLN A 18 -2.73 -9.13 19.17
CA GLN A 18 -2.94 -10.59 19.13
C GLN A 18 -3.47 -11.13 20.46
N LYS A 19 -2.80 -10.81 21.56
CA LYS A 19 -3.21 -11.27 22.90
C LYS A 19 -4.61 -10.79 23.28
N TRP A 20 -4.98 -9.59 22.86
CA TRP A 20 -6.32 -9.07 23.07
C TRP A 20 -7.35 -9.84 22.24
N LEU A 21 -7.03 -10.18 20.98
CA LEU A 21 -7.89 -10.98 20.11
C LEU A 21 -8.14 -12.38 20.72
N GLU A 22 -7.08 -13.07 21.17
CA GLU A 22 -7.18 -14.38 21.83
C GLU A 22 -8.17 -14.39 22.99
N GLN A 23 -8.24 -13.28 23.75
CA GLN A 23 -9.07 -13.17 24.94
C GLN A 23 -10.51 -12.68 24.66
N ASN A 24 -10.74 -12.01 23.53
CA ASN A 24 -11.98 -11.27 23.31
C ASN A 24 -12.72 -11.62 22.02
N SER A 25 -12.14 -12.46 21.15
CA SER A 25 -12.76 -12.71 19.84
C SER A 25 -12.32 -14.04 19.23
N ASP A 26 -13.26 -14.90 18.92
CA ASP A 26 -13.00 -16.13 18.16
C ASP A 26 -12.80 -15.83 16.66
N VAL A 27 -13.43 -14.77 16.17
CA VAL A 27 -13.47 -14.40 14.75
C VAL A 27 -13.16 -12.92 14.55
N VAL A 28 -12.32 -12.60 13.58
CA VAL A 28 -12.06 -11.23 13.15
C VAL A 28 -12.46 -11.03 11.68
N LEU A 29 -13.32 -10.06 11.42
CA LEU A 29 -13.68 -9.66 10.05
C LEU A 29 -12.64 -8.73 9.47
N CYS A 30 -11.98 -9.16 8.40
CA CYS A 30 -10.94 -8.40 7.72
C CYS A 30 -11.49 -7.75 6.44
N GLY A 31 -11.41 -6.42 6.36
CA GLY A 31 -11.88 -5.65 5.20
C GLY A 31 -10.94 -5.67 3.98
N HIS A 32 -9.99 -6.59 3.94
CA HIS A 32 -9.03 -6.70 2.85
C HIS A 32 -9.72 -6.90 1.50
N TRP A 33 -9.18 -6.27 0.48
CA TRP A 33 -9.63 -6.32 -0.91
C TRP A 33 -10.92 -5.55 -1.24
N GLY A 34 -11.66 -5.10 -0.24
CA GLY A 34 -12.86 -4.29 -0.46
C GLY A 34 -12.59 -2.99 -1.23
N ASP A 35 -11.44 -2.37 -1.00
CA ASP A 35 -11.01 -1.18 -1.73
C ASP A 35 -10.68 -1.45 -3.20
N VAL A 36 -10.29 -2.66 -3.55
CA VAL A 36 -10.01 -3.06 -4.93
C VAL A 36 -11.32 -3.29 -5.71
N TRP A 37 -12.28 -3.99 -5.12
CA TRP A 37 -13.57 -4.23 -5.74
C TRP A 37 -14.42 -2.97 -5.87
N LEU A 38 -14.44 -2.14 -4.83
CA LEU A 38 -15.38 -1.01 -4.68
C LEU A 38 -14.80 0.35 -5.10
N ASP A 39 -13.62 0.38 -5.71
CA ASP A 39 -13.02 1.60 -6.25
C ASP A 39 -12.57 1.40 -7.70
N SER A 40 -12.29 2.50 -8.36
CA SER A 40 -11.76 2.56 -9.72
C SER A 40 -10.30 2.98 -9.70
N PHE A 41 -9.53 2.50 -10.67
CA PHE A 41 -8.19 3.02 -10.93
C PHE A 41 -8.22 4.38 -11.64
N ASN A 42 -9.41 4.81 -12.09
CA ASN A 42 -9.64 6.09 -12.78
C ASN A 42 -8.75 6.25 -14.03
N LEU A 43 -8.60 5.19 -14.81
CA LEU A 43 -7.99 5.27 -16.12
C LEU A 43 -8.94 6.05 -17.03
N ALA A 44 -8.41 7.07 -17.69
CA ALA A 44 -9.26 8.02 -18.42
C ALA A 44 -9.47 7.63 -19.88
N ASN A 45 -8.49 7.02 -20.55
CA ASN A 45 -8.46 6.92 -22.00
C ASN A 45 -7.97 5.57 -22.55
N ASP A 46 -7.97 4.50 -21.78
CA ASP A 46 -7.62 3.14 -22.24
C ASP A 46 -6.35 3.06 -23.10
N THR A 47 -5.33 3.84 -22.75
CA THR A 47 -4.11 3.93 -23.53
C THR A 47 -2.93 3.25 -22.83
N LYS A 48 -1.94 2.83 -23.61
CA LYS A 48 -0.66 2.35 -23.08
C LYS A 48 -0.02 3.37 -22.12
N GLU A 49 -0.27 4.65 -22.34
CA GLU A 49 0.22 5.74 -21.47
C GLU A 49 -0.45 5.71 -20.10
N ASP A 50 -1.74 5.41 -20.01
CA ASP A 50 -2.47 5.28 -18.74
C ASP A 50 -1.93 4.12 -17.90
N PHE A 51 -1.62 2.98 -18.51
CA PHE A 51 -0.96 1.87 -17.82
C PHE A 51 0.45 2.25 -17.34
N LEU A 52 1.23 2.97 -18.13
CA LEU A 52 2.54 3.44 -17.71
C LEU A 52 2.45 4.48 -16.57
N ASN A 53 1.44 5.34 -16.60
CA ASN A 53 1.16 6.28 -15.51
C ASN A 53 0.75 5.53 -14.24
N TYR A 54 -0.08 4.47 -14.36
CA TYR A 54 -0.40 3.61 -13.24
C TYR A 54 0.84 2.89 -12.69
N TYR A 55 1.66 2.31 -13.56
CA TYR A 55 2.93 1.70 -13.20
C TYR A 55 3.79 2.65 -12.38
N ASN A 56 4.03 3.86 -12.87
CA ASN A 56 4.86 4.85 -12.20
C ASN A 56 4.30 5.32 -10.85
N LYS A 57 2.97 5.40 -10.72
CA LYS A 57 2.31 5.91 -9.50
C LYS A 57 2.06 4.82 -8.44
N LYS A 58 1.80 3.59 -8.87
CA LYS A 58 1.28 2.54 -7.98
C LYS A 58 2.17 1.31 -7.87
N ILE A 59 2.78 0.88 -8.97
CA ILE A 59 3.65 -0.31 -9.00
C ILE A 59 5.05 0.07 -8.57
N LYS A 60 5.63 1.07 -9.23
CA LYS A 60 6.94 1.60 -8.89
C LYS A 60 6.87 2.36 -7.57
N LYS A 61 7.37 1.77 -6.49
CA LYS A 61 7.35 2.38 -5.16
C LYS A 61 8.42 3.47 -5.03
N LYS A 62 8.22 4.37 -4.08
CA LYS A 62 9.25 5.34 -3.70
C LYS A 62 10.49 4.57 -3.23
N GLY A 63 11.67 5.03 -3.63
CA GLY A 63 12.93 4.33 -3.35
C GLY A 63 13.34 3.31 -4.40
N SER A 64 12.41 2.78 -5.23
CA SER A 64 12.73 1.80 -6.28
C SER A 64 13.77 2.32 -7.27
N ASP A 65 13.79 3.62 -7.56
CA ASP A 65 14.76 4.19 -8.49
C ASP A 65 16.18 3.97 -8.01
N TRP A 66 16.44 4.26 -6.73
CA TRP A 66 17.74 4.02 -6.14
C TRP A 66 18.14 2.54 -6.23
N LEU A 67 17.22 1.63 -5.89
CA LEU A 67 17.49 0.19 -5.97
C LEU A 67 17.82 -0.24 -7.41
N LEU A 68 16.98 0.16 -8.38
CA LEU A 68 17.15 -0.22 -9.78
C LEU A 68 18.43 0.38 -10.41
N GLU A 69 18.83 1.58 -10.01
CA GLU A 69 20.06 2.22 -10.45
C GLU A 69 21.32 1.55 -9.90
N ASN A 70 21.22 0.91 -8.72
CA ASN A 70 22.37 0.34 -8.02
C ASN A 70 22.46 -1.19 -8.09
N ILE A 71 21.49 -1.88 -8.70
CA ILE A 71 21.61 -3.31 -8.99
C ILE A 71 22.78 -3.54 -9.92
N ALA A 72 23.66 -4.47 -9.56
CA ALA A 72 24.83 -4.82 -10.37
C ALA A 72 24.41 -5.32 -11.76
N LYS A 73 24.93 -4.71 -12.81
CA LYS A 73 24.59 -4.99 -14.24
C LYS A 73 24.82 -6.43 -14.66
N LYS A 74 25.63 -7.19 -13.92
CA LYS A 74 25.81 -8.63 -14.14
C LYS A 74 24.52 -9.45 -13.93
N TYR A 75 23.60 -8.96 -13.10
CA TYR A 75 22.33 -9.64 -12.86
C TYR A 75 21.23 -9.15 -13.82
N ILE A 76 21.10 -7.84 -13.99
CA ILE A 76 20.08 -7.26 -14.87
C ILE A 76 20.71 -6.08 -15.61
N LYS A 77 20.79 -6.18 -16.94
CA LYS A 77 21.41 -5.13 -17.77
C LYS A 77 20.62 -3.81 -17.75
N ASN A 78 19.30 -3.88 -17.77
CA ASN A 78 18.40 -2.73 -17.73
C ASN A 78 17.26 -2.99 -16.71
N PRO A 79 17.50 -2.74 -15.40
CA PRO A 79 16.52 -3.04 -14.37
C PRO A 79 15.20 -2.27 -14.53
N HIS A 80 15.26 -1.00 -14.90
CA HIS A 80 14.07 -0.19 -15.14
C HIS A 80 13.22 -0.74 -16.28
N GLY A 81 13.85 -1.08 -17.40
CA GLY A 81 13.18 -1.70 -18.53
C GLY A 81 12.59 -3.05 -18.15
N TYR A 82 13.38 -3.89 -17.50
CA TYR A 82 12.94 -5.24 -17.10
C TYR A 82 11.65 -5.23 -16.28
N ILE A 83 11.58 -4.42 -15.22
CA ILE A 83 10.39 -4.34 -14.35
C ILE A 83 9.18 -3.80 -15.12
N LYS A 84 9.38 -2.73 -15.91
CA LYS A 84 8.33 -2.15 -16.74
C LYS A 84 7.80 -3.14 -17.79
N ASP A 85 8.71 -3.81 -18.49
CA ASP A 85 8.33 -4.76 -19.56
C ASP A 85 7.66 -6.00 -18.97
N THR A 86 8.10 -6.46 -17.80
CA THR A 86 7.44 -7.53 -17.04
C THR A 86 6.00 -7.14 -16.69
N PHE A 87 5.77 -5.93 -16.18
CA PHE A 87 4.43 -5.43 -15.90
C PHE A 87 3.53 -5.43 -17.14
N LEU A 88 4.03 -4.85 -18.23
CA LEU A 88 3.27 -4.79 -19.48
C LEU A 88 3.02 -6.18 -20.09
N HIS A 89 3.98 -7.07 -19.98
CA HIS A 89 3.82 -8.47 -20.44
C HIS A 89 2.75 -9.19 -19.64
N GLN A 90 2.75 -9.05 -18.32
CA GLN A 90 1.75 -9.68 -17.45
C GLN A 90 0.34 -9.12 -17.70
N LEU A 91 0.20 -7.83 -18.03
CA LEU A 91 -1.10 -7.26 -18.40
C LEU A 91 -1.72 -7.88 -19.66
N LYS A 92 -0.90 -8.39 -20.59
CA LYS A 92 -1.40 -9.08 -21.79
C LYS A 92 -2.23 -10.31 -21.47
N SER A 93 -1.99 -10.95 -20.33
CA SER A 93 -2.79 -12.11 -19.90
C SER A 93 -4.28 -11.78 -19.66
N TYR A 94 -4.63 -10.51 -19.61
CA TYR A 94 -5.99 -10.01 -19.36
C TYR A 94 -6.55 -9.21 -20.53
N GLU A 95 -5.98 -9.35 -21.74
CA GLU A 95 -6.43 -8.62 -22.94
C GLU A 95 -7.87 -9.00 -23.38
N ASN A 96 -8.37 -10.15 -22.93
CA ASN A 96 -9.75 -10.56 -23.13
C ASN A 96 -10.78 -9.76 -22.32
N LEU A 97 -10.33 -8.97 -21.34
CA LEU A 97 -11.20 -8.05 -20.60
C LEU A 97 -11.25 -6.72 -21.36
N GLU A 98 -12.45 -6.29 -21.74
CA GLU A 98 -12.64 -5.07 -22.53
C GLU A 98 -12.30 -3.81 -21.73
N ASP A 99 -12.68 -3.77 -20.45
CA ASP A 99 -12.45 -2.61 -19.56
C ASP A 99 -11.06 -2.62 -18.92
N GLU A 100 -10.31 -1.56 -19.13
CA GLU A 100 -8.93 -1.41 -18.67
C GLU A 100 -8.81 -1.33 -17.12
N ASN A 101 -9.81 -0.82 -16.44
CA ASN A 101 -9.84 -0.83 -14.98
C ASN A 101 -10.01 -2.26 -14.45
N PHE A 102 -10.82 -3.08 -15.14
CA PHE A 102 -10.94 -4.50 -14.81
C PHE A 102 -9.67 -5.29 -15.13
N ARG A 103 -8.97 -4.97 -16.21
CA ARG A 103 -7.63 -5.55 -16.48
C ARG A 103 -6.67 -5.30 -15.31
N LEU A 104 -6.59 -4.06 -14.82
CA LEU A 104 -5.76 -3.76 -13.66
C LEU A 104 -6.25 -4.42 -12.37
N LYS A 105 -7.57 -4.56 -12.19
CA LYS A 105 -8.11 -5.31 -11.04
C LYS A 105 -7.71 -6.77 -11.09
N ALA A 106 -7.83 -7.42 -12.25
CA ALA A 106 -7.40 -8.80 -12.45
C ALA A 106 -5.90 -8.95 -12.19
N TYR A 107 -5.08 -8.13 -12.81
CA TYR A 107 -3.64 -8.09 -12.56
C TYR A 107 -3.31 -7.93 -11.07
N LYS A 108 -3.92 -6.97 -10.40
CA LYS A 108 -3.69 -6.72 -8.99
C LYS A 108 -4.15 -7.89 -8.14
N THR A 109 -5.25 -8.53 -8.49
CA THR A 109 -5.76 -9.71 -7.79
C THR A 109 -4.76 -10.86 -7.87
N ASP A 110 -4.25 -11.19 -9.04
CA ASP A 110 -3.27 -12.26 -9.21
C ASP A 110 -1.93 -11.98 -8.56
N GLN A 111 -1.42 -10.74 -8.71
CA GLN A 111 -0.09 -10.42 -8.25
C GLN A 111 -0.02 -10.03 -6.76
N TRP A 112 -1.12 -9.53 -6.18
CA TRP A 112 -1.10 -8.96 -4.84
C TRP A 112 -1.94 -9.72 -3.82
N SER A 113 -3.13 -10.17 -4.23
CA SER A 113 -4.12 -10.74 -3.34
C SER A 113 -3.56 -11.95 -2.58
N PHE A 114 -3.06 -12.93 -3.31
CA PHE A 114 -2.57 -14.16 -2.72
C PHE A 114 -1.17 -14.05 -2.10
N ARG A 115 -0.38 -13.07 -2.52
CA ARG A 115 0.98 -12.89 -2.02
C ARG A 115 1.05 -11.98 -0.81
N TRP A 116 0.39 -10.84 -0.87
CA TRP A 116 0.46 -9.83 0.17
C TRP A 116 -0.68 -9.91 1.17
N THR A 117 -1.93 -9.99 0.70
CA THR A 117 -3.09 -9.97 1.58
C THR A 117 -3.14 -11.21 2.47
N LEU A 118 -2.98 -12.41 1.88
CA LEU A 118 -2.99 -13.65 2.65
C LEU A 118 -1.83 -13.73 3.64
N ALA A 119 -0.65 -13.21 3.28
CA ALA A 119 0.47 -13.12 4.22
C ALA A 119 0.15 -12.20 5.41
N SER A 120 -0.53 -11.06 5.15
CA SER A 120 -0.85 -10.08 6.19
C SER A 120 -1.87 -10.57 7.21
N ILE A 121 -2.74 -11.50 6.85
CA ILE A 121 -3.74 -12.05 7.78
C ILE A 121 -3.21 -13.14 8.72
N ARG A 122 -2.05 -13.71 8.43
CA ARG A 122 -1.44 -14.75 9.28
C ARG A 122 -1.24 -14.30 10.72
N MET A 123 -0.95 -13.03 10.93
CA MET A 123 -0.80 -12.47 12.27
C MET A 123 -2.12 -12.52 13.07
N HIS A 124 -3.25 -12.43 12.40
CA HIS A 124 -4.56 -12.57 13.05
C HIS A 124 -4.86 -14.03 13.39
N GLN A 125 -4.39 -14.98 12.57
CA GLN A 125 -4.59 -16.41 12.80
C GLN A 125 -3.98 -16.92 14.11
N ALA A 126 -2.99 -16.23 14.64
CA ALA A 126 -2.36 -16.58 15.90
C ALA A 126 -3.27 -16.28 17.13
N GLY A 127 -4.27 -15.41 16.99
CA GLY A 127 -5.14 -15.03 18.11
C GLY A 127 -6.64 -15.18 17.84
N SER A 128 -7.05 -15.34 16.56
CA SER A 128 -8.47 -15.41 16.22
C SER A 128 -8.61 -15.92 14.77
N PHE A 129 -9.80 -16.37 14.39
CA PHE A 129 -10.04 -16.85 13.03
C PHE A 129 -10.34 -15.66 12.08
N PRO A 130 -9.48 -15.33 11.11
CA PRO A 130 -9.72 -14.24 10.17
C PRO A 130 -10.71 -14.67 9.08
N VAL A 131 -11.77 -13.89 8.89
CA VAL A 131 -12.73 -14.02 7.80
C VAL A 131 -12.56 -12.87 6.82
N LEU A 132 -12.51 -13.20 5.53
CA LEU A 132 -12.30 -12.28 4.42
C LEU A 132 -13.54 -12.20 3.54
N PRO A 133 -14.56 -11.39 3.88
CA PRO A 133 -15.82 -11.36 3.12
C PRO A 133 -15.62 -11.02 1.64
N PHE A 134 -14.68 -10.12 1.32
CA PHE A 134 -14.40 -9.70 -0.05
C PHE A 134 -13.66 -10.74 -0.91
N TYR A 135 -13.32 -11.89 -0.34
CA TYR A 135 -12.80 -13.06 -1.06
C TYR A 135 -13.89 -14.12 -1.33
N ASP A 136 -15.13 -13.86 -0.93
CA ASP A 136 -16.27 -14.71 -1.31
C ASP A 136 -16.51 -14.57 -2.84
N SER A 137 -16.53 -15.69 -3.54
CA SER A 137 -16.71 -15.71 -5.01
C SER A 137 -17.99 -15.03 -5.45
N ARG A 138 -19.09 -15.18 -4.68
CA ARG A 138 -20.38 -14.56 -4.97
C ARG A 138 -20.30 -13.04 -4.93
N LEU A 139 -19.53 -12.50 -3.98
CA LEU A 139 -19.28 -11.06 -3.91
C LEU A 139 -18.35 -10.61 -5.04
N GLY A 140 -17.32 -11.39 -5.36
CA GLY A 140 -16.45 -11.15 -6.52
C GLY A 140 -17.24 -11.08 -7.82
N ASP A 141 -18.11 -12.08 -8.07
CA ASP A 141 -18.99 -12.14 -9.24
C ASP A 141 -19.97 -10.96 -9.29
N PHE A 142 -20.48 -10.53 -8.15
CA PHE A 142 -21.34 -9.34 -8.06
C PHE A 142 -20.59 -8.07 -8.41
N PHE A 143 -19.43 -7.84 -7.77
CA PHE A 143 -18.66 -6.63 -7.97
C PHE A 143 -18.08 -6.52 -9.39
N SER A 144 -17.74 -7.64 -10.03
CA SER A 144 -17.26 -7.66 -11.41
C SER A 144 -18.31 -7.19 -12.44
N LYS A 145 -19.60 -7.20 -12.06
CA LYS A 145 -20.72 -6.77 -12.91
C LYS A 145 -21.15 -5.31 -12.67
N ILE A 146 -20.56 -4.63 -11.68
CA ILE A 146 -20.88 -3.23 -11.42
C ILE A 146 -20.20 -2.36 -12.48
N PRO A 147 -20.96 -1.51 -13.21
CA PRO A 147 -20.38 -0.59 -14.18
C PRO A 147 -19.34 0.32 -13.56
N GLU A 148 -18.25 0.58 -14.29
CA GLU A 148 -17.10 1.32 -13.80
C GLU A 148 -17.44 2.73 -13.30
N GLU A 149 -18.41 3.42 -13.91
CA GLU A 149 -18.85 4.74 -13.46
C GLU A 149 -19.44 4.75 -12.04
N TRP A 150 -19.95 3.62 -11.55
CA TRP A 150 -20.44 3.47 -10.18
C TRP A 150 -19.31 3.22 -9.18
N LEU A 151 -18.20 2.68 -9.64
CA LEU A 151 -17.02 2.41 -8.81
C LEU A 151 -16.14 3.65 -8.64
N ARG A 152 -16.16 4.58 -9.62
CA ARG A 152 -15.36 5.82 -9.56
C ARG A 152 -15.62 6.60 -8.27
N SER A 153 -14.51 6.94 -7.58
CA SER A 153 -14.55 7.64 -6.29
C SER A 153 -15.41 6.95 -5.24
N ARG A 154 -15.54 5.62 -5.32
CA ARG A 154 -16.34 4.77 -4.42
C ARG A 154 -17.83 5.13 -4.38
N LYS A 155 -18.35 5.63 -5.49
CA LYS A 155 -19.73 6.11 -5.57
C LYS A 155 -20.72 5.05 -5.12
N PHE A 156 -20.62 3.82 -5.61
CA PHE A 156 -21.50 2.71 -5.24
C PHE A 156 -21.52 2.51 -3.72
N GLN A 157 -20.35 2.38 -3.09
CA GLN A 157 -20.23 2.17 -1.64
C GLN A 157 -20.81 3.33 -0.85
N ILE A 158 -20.52 4.55 -1.26
CA ILE A 158 -20.98 5.77 -0.58
C ILE A 158 -22.52 5.89 -0.67
N ASP A 159 -23.08 5.71 -1.85
CA ASP A 159 -24.53 5.80 -2.07
C ASP A 159 -25.28 4.69 -1.34
N TYR A 160 -24.72 3.47 -1.33
CA TYR A 160 -25.25 2.34 -0.57
C TYR A 160 -25.30 2.64 0.93
N LEU A 161 -24.20 3.11 1.51
CA LEU A 161 -24.16 3.43 2.95
C LEU A 161 -25.10 4.57 3.30
N LYS A 162 -25.20 5.62 2.48
CA LYS A 162 -26.12 6.72 2.69
C LYS A 162 -27.59 6.29 2.65
N LYS A 163 -27.92 5.35 1.76
CA LYS A 163 -29.28 4.89 1.55
C LYS A 163 -29.72 3.90 2.62
N PHE A 164 -28.89 2.92 2.94
CA PHE A 164 -29.28 1.80 3.78
C PHE A 164 -28.75 1.90 5.22
N TYR A 165 -27.67 2.64 5.44
CA TYR A 165 -27.01 2.78 6.74
C TYR A 165 -26.63 4.23 7.04
N PRO A 166 -27.63 5.17 7.11
CA PRO A 166 -27.36 6.60 7.25
C PRO A 166 -26.57 6.93 8.51
N GLU A 167 -26.74 6.19 9.59
CA GLU A 167 -25.98 6.42 10.83
C GLU A 167 -24.50 6.09 10.65
N LEU A 168 -24.15 5.02 9.93
CA LEU A 168 -22.76 4.72 9.58
C LEU A 168 -22.19 5.80 8.64
N ALA A 169 -22.98 6.31 7.72
CA ALA A 169 -22.55 7.36 6.79
C ALA A 169 -22.22 8.70 7.49
N LYS A 170 -22.72 8.93 8.70
CA LYS A 170 -22.40 10.11 9.55
C LYS A 170 -21.08 9.97 10.30
N ILE A 171 -20.57 8.76 10.46
CA ILE A 171 -19.28 8.52 11.14
C ILE A 171 -18.15 9.15 10.33
N ILE A 172 -17.20 9.76 11.03
CA ILE A 172 -16.04 10.36 10.38
C ILE A 172 -15.16 9.28 9.75
N TRP A 173 -14.97 9.37 8.44
CA TRP A 173 -14.03 8.55 7.74
C TRP A 173 -12.61 9.03 8.04
N GLN A 174 -11.85 8.23 8.77
CA GLN A 174 -10.54 8.59 9.30
C GLN A 174 -9.56 9.12 8.23
N ASP A 175 -9.49 8.44 7.08
CA ASP A 175 -8.58 8.83 5.98
C ASP A 175 -8.90 10.20 5.38
N LYS A 176 -10.16 10.60 5.40
CA LYS A 176 -10.63 11.88 4.82
C LYS A 176 -10.91 12.95 5.86
N GLY A 177 -11.00 12.60 7.15
CA GLY A 177 -11.36 13.53 8.22
C GLY A 177 -12.76 14.12 8.09
N SER A 178 -13.63 13.47 7.31
CA SER A 178 -15.02 13.91 7.07
C SER A 178 -15.95 12.70 6.99
N ASN A 179 -17.23 12.90 7.24
CA ASN A 179 -18.24 11.86 6.99
C ASN A 179 -18.60 11.75 5.50
N LEU A 180 -19.37 10.73 5.13
CA LEU A 180 -19.71 10.49 3.73
C LEU A 180 -20.63 11.56 3.11
N TYR A 181 -21.42 12.29 3.90
CA TYR A 181 -22.24 13.39 3.41
C TYR A 181 -21.40 14.60 3.03
N MET A 182 -20.30 14.84 3.75
CA MET A 182 -19.36 15.94 3.51
C MET A 182 -18.32 15.61 2.45
N PHE A 183 -18.08 14.34 2.16
CA PHE A 183 -16.99 13.85 1.29
C PHE A 183 -17.02 14.52 -0.10
N LYS A 184 -18.19 14.69 -0.72
CA LYS A 184 -18.35 15.33 -2.03
C LYS A 184 -17.83 16.78 -2.06
N TYR A 185 -17.91 17.48 -0.93
CA TYR A 185 -17.54 18.90 -0.81
C TYR A 185 -16.11 19.09 -0.29
N TRP A 186 -15.48 18.03 0.23
CA TRP A 186 -14.19 18.08 0.92
C TRP A 186 -13.07 18.69 0.09
N ASN A 187 -13.00 18.39 -1.19
CA ASN A 187 -11.86 18.80 -2.01
C ASN A 187 -11.87 20.30 -2.40
N LYS A 188 -13.03 20.92 -2.50
CA LYS A 188 -13.14 22.33 -2.95
C LYS A 188 -13.53 23.31 -1.83
N LYS A 189 -14.57 23.00 -1.07
CA LYS A 189 -15.08 23.92 -0.04
C LYS A 189 -14.31 23.86 1.29
N MET A 190 -13.63 22.77 1.56
CA MET A 190 -12.88 22.59 2.80
C MET A 190 -11.39 22.90 2.67
N LEU A 191 -10.97 23.51 1.56
CA LEU A 191 -9.55 23.88 1.35
C LEU A 191 -9.07 24.82 2.47
N LEU A 192 -9.84 25.82 2.80
CA LEU A 192 -9.53 26.77 3.87
C LEU A 192 -9.42 26.08 5.23
N TYR A 193 -10.36 25.19 5.55
CA TYR A 193 -10.29 24.40 6.78
C TYR A 193 -9.04 23.50 6.84
N ARG A 194 -8.66 22.88 5.73
CA ARG A 194 -7.44 22.06 5.64
C ARG A 194 -6.18 22.89 5.85
N ILE A 195 -6.12 24.08 5.25
CA ILE A 195 -5.00 25.01 5.44
C ILE A 195 -4.93 25.45 6.91
N PHE A 196 -6.06 25.85 7.48
CA PHE A 196 -6.14 26.28 8.88
C PHE A 196 -5.78 25.14 9.85
N SER A 197 -6.30 23.94 9.63
CA SER A 197 -5.97 22.75 10.41
C SER A 197 -4.49 22.36 10.30
N LYS A 198 -3.87 22.58 9.14
CA LYS A 198 -2.44 22.38 8.93
C LYS A 198 -1.62 23.40 9.71
N LEU A 199 -1.99 24.66 9.67
CA LEU A 199 -1.34 25.74 10.43
C LEU A 199 -1.41 25.48 11.94
N ILE A 200 -2.59 25.14 12.47
CA ILE A 200 -2.76 24.80 13.90
C ILE A 200 -1.85 23.62 14.29
N ARG A 201 -1.78 22.57 13.47
CA ARG A 201 -0.89 21.43 13.73
C ARG A 201 0.57 21.81 13.73
N THR A 202 0.99 22.66 12.79
CA THR A 202 2.36 23.16 12.71
C THR A 202 2.70 24.00 13.94
N VAL A 203 1.81 24.90 14.38
CA VAL A 203 1.99 25.73 15.57
C VAL A 203 2.00 24.89 16.85
N LYS A 204 1.15 23.87 16.95
CA LYS A 204 1.09 22.98 18.13
C LYS A 204 2.18 21.91 18.14
N ASN A 205 3.07 21.90 17.16
CA ASN A 205 4.13 20.89 17.02
C ASN A 205 3.60 19.44 17.16
N SER A 206 2.30 19.24 16.86
CA SER A 206 1.66 17.93 16.92
C SER A 206 2.03 17.17 15.67
N ASN A 207 3.15 16.46 15.73
CA ASN A 207 3.52 15.50 14.71
C ASN A 207 2.43 14.44 14.65
N THR A 208 1.66 14.44 13.56
CA THR A 208 0.88 13.26 13.23
C THR A 208 1.87 12.12 13.08
N ILE A 209 1.78 11.13 13.94
CA ILE A 209 2.52 9.88 13.78
C ILE A 209 1.97 9.23 12.51
N THR A 210 2.54 9.61 11.38
CA THR A 210 2.41 8.87 10.16
C THR A 210 3.23 7.60 10.30
N ARG A 211 2.97 6.59 9.48
CA ARG A 211 3.76 5.36 9.42
C ARG A 211 5.22 5.72 9.16
N ASN A 212 5.99 5.87 10.20
CA ASN A 212 7.36 6.35 10.16
C ASN A 212 8.25 5.20 10.66
N TRP A 213 8.42 4.21 9.79
CA TRP A 213 9.24 3.03 10.07
C TRP A 213 10.69 3.38 10.36
N GLU A 214 11.16 4.47 9.77
CA GLU A 214 12.49 5.02 9.93
C GLU A 214 12.85 5.28 11.41
N VAL A 215 11.87 5.63 12.22
CA VAL A 215 12.07 5.94 13.65
C VAL A 215 12.73 4.80 14.40
N PHE A 216 12.45 3.55 14.03
CA PHE A 216 13.05 2.36 14.66
C PHE A 216 14.55 2.27 14.44
N TYR A 217 15.07 2.92 13.39
CA TYR A 217 16.48 2.88 13.01
C TYR A 217 17.21 4.20 13.26
N LEU A 218 16.60 5.17 13.96
CA LEU A 218 17.24 6.46 14.23
C LEU A 218 18.06 6.48 15.53
N ASN A 219 17.76 5.58 16.47
CA ASN A 219 18.59 5.41 17.63
C ASN A 219 19.86 4.59 17.33
N GLU A 220 20.87 4.68 18.18
CA GLU A 220 22.18 4.03 17.95
C GLU A 220 22.07 2.50 17.82
N GLU A 221 21.25 1.87 18.65
CA GLU A 221 21.06 0.41 18.64
C GLU A 221 20.35 -0.05 17.36
N GLY A 222 19.24 0.60 17.00
CA GLY A 222 18.50 0.31 15.80
C GLY A 222 19.33 0.57 14.53
N PHE A 223 20.11 1.66 14.52
CA PHE A 223 20.99 1.94 13.38
C PHE A 223 22.14 0.92 13.27
N LYS A 224 22.74 0.54 14.39
CA LYS A 224 23.77 -0.52 14.41
C LYS A 224 23.22 -1.84 13.89
N LYS A 225 22.01 -2.22 14.31
CA LYS A 225 21.32 -3.40 13.82
C LYS A 225 21.08 -3.31 12.31
N LEU A 226 20.49 -2.23 11.82
CA LEU A 226 20.23 -2.00 10.40
C LEU A 226 21.53 -2.11 9.58
N LYS A 227 22.60 -1.46 10.03
CA LYS A 227 23.91 -1.53 9.37
C LYS A 227 24.43 -2.95 9.29
N ASN A 228 24.37 -3.70 10.39
CA ASN A 228 24.82 -5.08 10.43
C ASN A 228 23.97 -5.98 9.52
N ASP A 229 22.65 -5.81 9.52
CA ASP A 229 21.73 -6.61 8.71
C ASP A 229 21.97 -6.37 7.20
N LEU A 230 22.20 -5.13 6.79
CA LEU A 230 22.41 -4.78 5.39
C LEU A 230 23.83 -5.12 4.91
N LEU A 231 24.87 -4.72 5.63
CA LEU A 231 26.26 -4.94 5.22
C LEU A 231 26.76 -6.36 5.52
N GLY A 232 26.19 -7.03 6.51
CA GLY A 232 26.46 -8.43 6.81
C GLY A 232 25.80 -9.43 5.87
N ASN A 233 24.82 -8.97 5.08
CA ASN A 233 24.12 -9.82 4.11
C ASN A 233 24.92 -9.94 2.80
N LYS A 234 25.72 -11.00 2.68
CA LYS A 234 26.55 -11.28 1.50
C LYS A 234 25.74 -11.32 0.20
N LYS A 235 24.54 -11.90 0.22
CA LYS A 235 23.68 -11.96 -0.98
C LYS A 235 23.24 -10.56 -1.42
N LEU A 236 22.93 -9.68 -0.48
CA LEU A 236 22.57 -8.30 -0.78
C LEU A 236 23.77 -7.55 -1.39
N THR A 237 24.94 -7.67 -0.78
CA THR A 237 26.16 -6.97 -1.25
C THR A 237 26.72 -7.53 -2.56
N GLU A 238 26.36 -8.76 -2.93
CA GLU A 238 26.59 -9.27 -4.27
C GLU A 238 25.71 -8.61 -5.34
N ILE A 239 24.46 -8.28 -4.98
CA ILE A 239 23.48 -7.67 -5.89
C ILE A 239 23.67 -6.16 -5.96
N ILE A 240 23.90 -5.50 -4.82
CA ILE A 240 24.11 -4.07 -4.69
C ILE A 240 25.52 -3.86 -4.12
N PRO A 241 26.40 -3.10 -4.80
CA PRO A 241 27.73 -2.85 -4.30
C PRO A 241 27.74 -2.27 -2.88
N GLN A 242 28.61 -2.79 -2.03
CA GLN A 242 28.66 -2.46 -0.61
C GLN A 242 28.79 -0.95 -0.36
N GLU A 243 29.61 -0.26 -1.16
CA GLU A 243 29.82 1.20 -1.07
C GLU A 243 28.53 2.00 -1.32
N LYS A 244 27.59 1.42 -2.11
CA LYS A 244 26.27 2.06 -2.35
C LYS A 244 25.36 1.91 -1.14
N VAL A 245 25.40 0.75 -0.48
CA VAL A 245 24.66 0.52 0.76
C VAL A 245 25.19 1.40 1.88
N GLU A 246 26.51 1.54 2.00
CA GLU A 246 27.15 2.43 2.98
C GLU A 246 26.76 3.90 2.75
N SER A 247 26.81 4.37 1.50
CA SER A 247 26.36 5.72 1.15
C SER A 247 24.90 5.95 1.50
N LEU A 248 24.01 5.00 1.21
CA LEU A 248 22.60 5.08 1.57
C LEU A 248 22.38 5.18 3.08
N LEU A 249 23.13 4.41 3.86
CA LEU A 249 23.04 4.44 5.33
C LEU A 249 23.49 5.80 5.90
N ILE A 250 24.52 6.42 5.32
CA ILE A 250 24.97 7.77 5.70
C ILE A 250 23.88 8.80 5.37
N GLU A 251 23.35 8.77 4.14
CA GLU A 251 22.25 9.66 3.72
C GLU A 251 21.00 9.49 4.57
N PHE A 252 20.66 8.25 4.91
CA PHE A 252 19.52 7.96 5.78
C PHE A 252 19.70 8.56 7.18
N ARG A 253 20.88 8.45 7.76
CA ARG A 253 21.15 9.01 9.08
C ARG A 253 21.08 10.55 9.10
N GLN A 254 21.52 11.19 8.03
CA GLN A 254 21.47 12.64 7.87
C GLN A 254 20.06 13.15 7.56
N ASN A 255 19.32 12.43 6.74
CA ASN A 255 17.96 12.78 6.32
C ASN A 255 17.07 11.53 6.26
N PRO A 256 16.53 11.08 7.40
CA PRO A 256 15.78 9.82 7.49
C PRO A 256 14.42 9.87 6.81
N SER A 257 13.93 11.04 6.43
CA SER A 257 12.60 11.21 5.87
C SER A 257 12.54 10.98 4.36
N GLY A 258 11.34 10.74 3.84
CA GLY A 258 11.06 10.74 2.41
C GLY A 258 11.74 9.61 1.64
N LYS A 259 12.59 9.95 0.66
CA LYS A 259 13.19 8.99 -0.28
C LYS A 259 14.08 7.96 0.42
N ASN A 260 14.89 8.40 1.37
CA ASN A 260 15.89 7.54 2.04
C ASN A 260 15.21 6.49 2.93
N GLY A 261 14.20 6.88 3.71
CA GLY A 261 13.44 5.94 4.53
C GLY A 261 12.75 4.85 3.70
N TYR A 262 12.13 5.22 2.57
CA TYR A 262 11.52 4.23 1.68
C TYR A 262 12.53 3.28 1.05
N THR A 263 13.73 3.75 0.72
CA THR A 263 14.77 2.91 0.15
C THR A 263 15.28 1.88 1.16
N ILE A 264 15.47 2.28 2.41
CA ILE A 264 15.90 1.38 3.49
C ILE A 264 14.86 0.30 3.80
N SER A 265 13.57 0.62 3.66
CA SER A 265 12.47 -0.31 3.95
C SER A 265 12.15 -1.28 2.81
N MET A 266 12.82 -1.19 1.69
CA MET A 266 12.70 -2.11 0.55
C MET A 266 13.65 -3.30 0.65
#